data_7c0ffd54deaec6a4b68dd444c4ccbe1c
#
_entry.id   7c0ffd54deaec6a4b68dd444c4ccbe1c
#
_cell.length_a   1.000
_cell.length_b   1.000
_cell.length_c   1.000
_cell.angle_alpha   90.00
_cell.angle_beta   90.00
_cell.angle_gamma   90.00
#
_symmetry.space_group_name_H-M   'P 1'
#
loop_
_entity.id
_entity.type
_entity.pdbx_description
1 polymer ?
#
loop_
_entity_poly.entity_id
_entity_poly.type
_entity_poly.pdbx_seq_one_letter_code
_entity_poly.pdbx_strand_id
1 'polypeptide(L)'
;MKKSTKLIVALLVVVAALAVTYRLMHRVPSADLEANAQMQQIITDAGCLRCHTSTPDLPFYASMPVAGKIVMEDVSKAYRAFDMTQMEADLEAGQPLNPADLAKIEKVILDGKMPQAKYYLVHWGASFNDAKKEVALNWVKSHRMGMYTDITVAPEFAKVVLGNLLYHDTRLSADNTVSCASCHGLDTGGVDNKQYSEGVGGQFGGVNAPTVYNAAYNFVQFWDGRAGTLAEQAAGPPLNPVEMA
;
A
#
# COMPACT_ATOMS: atom_id res chain seq x y z
N MET A 1 -36.08 39.10 -29.02
CA MET A 1 -34.98 39.04 -28.03
C MET A 1 -33.82 39.88 -28.54
N LYS A 2 -33.37 40.86 -27.73
CA LYS A 2 -32.23 41.72 -28.08
C LYS A 2 -30.95 40.85 -28.19
N LYS A 3 -29.99 41.22 -29.05
CA LYS A 3 -28.73 40.48 -29.26
C LYS A 3 -28.01 40.17 -27.93
N SER A 4 -28.05 41.09 -26.97
CA SER A 4 -27.50 40.94 -25.63
C SER A 4 -28.14 39.79 -24.81
N THR A 5 -29.48 39.61 -24.92
CA THR A 5 -30.19 38.53 -24.22
C THR A 5 -29.78 37.16 -24.77
N LYS A 6 -29.61 37.04 -26.11
CA LYS A 6 -29.14 35.79 -26.74
C LYS A 6 -27.72 35.44 -26.28
N LEU A 7 -26.84 36.43 -26.16
CA LEU A 7 -25.45 36.22 -25.69
C LEU A 7 -25.41 35.77 -24.25
N ILE A 8 -26.21 36.39 -23.37
CA ILE A 8 -26.30 36.00 -21.95
C ILE A 8 -26.82 34.56 -21.81
N VAL A 9 -27.88 34.20 -22.54
CA VAL A 9 -28.42 32.83 -22.52
C VAL A 9 -27.38 31.82 -23.01
N ALA A 10 -26.65 32.11 -24.09
CA ALA A 10 -25.59 31.26 -24.60
C ALA A 10 -24.47 31.07 -23.54
N LEU A 11 -24.05 32.14 -22.88
CA LEU A 11 -23.04 32.07 -21.81
C LEU A 11 -23.52 31.22 -20.64
N LEU A 12 -24.77 31.38 -20.21
CA LEU A 12 -25.33 30.57 -19.11
C LEU A 12 -25.40 29.08 -19.46
N VAL A 13 -25.75 28.75 -20.72
CA VAL A 13 -25.73 27.36 -21.19
C VAL A 13 -24.32 26.77 -21.16
N VAL A 14 -23.32 27.54 -21.62
CA VAL A 14 -21.92 27.10 -21.58
C VAL A 14 -21.44 26.88 -20.12
N VAL A 15 -21.73 27.82 -19.22
CA VAL A 15 -21.40 27.71 -17.80
C VAL A 15 -22.08 26.50 -17.17
N ALA A 16 -23.37 26.28 -17.46
CA ALA A 16 -24.11 25.11 -16.98
C ALA A 16 -23.48 23.80 -17.50
N ALA A 17 -23.15 23.75 -18.80
CA ALA A 17 -22.49 22.58 -19.39
C ALA A 17 -21.14 22.31 -18.75
N LEU A 18 -20.32 23.33 -18.55
CA LEU A 18 -19.04 23.21 -17.85
C LEU A 18 -19.20 22.74 -16.39
N ALA A 19 -20.20 23.25 -15.68
CA ALA A 19 -20.48 22.83 -14.30
C ALA A 19 -20.94 21.36 -14.22
N VAL A 20 -21.77 20.91 -15.16
CA VAL A 20 -22.20 19.50 -15.26
C VAL A 20 -21.00 18.62 -15.58
N THR A 21 -20.20 18.99 -16.58
CA THR A 21 -18.99 18.26 -16.96
C THR A 21 -18.02 18.16 -15.76
N TYR A 22 -17.79 19.26 -15.06
CA TYR A 22 -16.96 19.29 -13.86
C TYR A 22 -17.47 18.32 -12.78
N ARG A 23 -18.78 18.32 -12.50
CA ARG A 23 -19.39 17.40 -11.51
C ARG A 23 -19.26 15.94 -11.93
N LEU A 24 -19.45 15.62 -13.21
CA LEU A 24 -19.30 14.26 -13.70
C LEU A 24 -17.86 13.75 -13.58
N MET A 25 -16.88 14.62 -13.87
CA MET A 25 -15.47 14.30 -13.77
C MET A 25 -14.97 14.12 -12.32
N HIS A 26 -15.61 14.82 -11.36
CA HIS A 26 -15.21 14.76 -9.94
C HIS A 26 -16.18 13.93 -9.10
N ARG A 27 -16.95 13.06 -9.75
CA ARG A 27 -17.91 12.22 -9.07
C ARG A 27 -17.21 11.31 -8.08
N VAL A 28 -17.72 11.31 -6.84
CA VAL A 28 -17.32 10.37 -5.79
C VAL A 28 -18.24 9.15 -5.88
N PRO A 29 -17.76 7.93 -5.61
CA PRO A 29 -18.62 6.74 -5.49
C PRO A 29 -19.76 6.97 -4.51
N SER A 30 -20.93 6.39 -4.79
CA SER A 30 -22.07 6.49 -3.87
C SER A 30 -21.74 5.84 -2.54
N ALA A 31 -22.16 6.47 -1.44
CA ALA A 31 -22.05 5.93 -0.09
C ALA A 31 -22.92 4.66 0.14
N ASP A 32 -23.89 4.42 -0.75
CA ASP A 32 -24.74 3.22 -0.69
C ASP A 32 -24.05 1.97 -1.24
N LEU A 33 -22.91 2.13 -1.92
CA LEU A 33 -22.12 1.00 -2.44
C LEU A 33 -21.27 0.39 -1.32
N GLU A 34 -21.10 -0.93 -1.39
CA GLU A 34 -20.13 -1.64 -0.58
C GLU A 34 -18.70 -1.08 -0.77
N ALA A 35 -17.90 -1.13 0.27
CA ALA A 35 -16.57 -0.50 0.29
C ALA A 35 -15.67 -0.98 -0.87
N ASN A 36 -15.71 -2.28 -1.19
CA ASN A 36 -14.96 -2.84 -2.32
C ASN A 36 -15.45 -2.29 -3.66
N ALA A 37 -16.76 -2.16 -3.85
CA ALA A 37 -17.34 -1.59 -5.07
C ALA A 37 -17.00 -0.10 -5.22
N GLN A 38 -16.95 0.66 -4.12
CA GLN A 38 -16.49 2.05 -4.12
C GLN A 38 -15.03 2.13 -4.59
N MET A 39 -14.16 1.26 -4.08
CA MET A 39 -12.75 1.23 -4.46
C MET A 39 -12.55 0.80 -5.91
N GLN A 40 -13.26 -0.23 -6.38
CA GLN A 40 -13.26 -0.64 -7.79
C GLN A 40 -13.67 0.51 -8.72
N GLN A 41 -14.71 1.25 -8.36
CA GLN A 41 -15.11 2.43 -9.12
C GLN A 41 -14.00 3.50 -9.15
N ILE A 42 -13.31 3.73 -8.03
CA ILE A 42 -12.18 4.67 -7.97
C ILE A 42 -11.03 4.21 -8.88
N ILE A 43 -10.66 2.93 -8.83
CA ILE A 43 -9.60 2.32 -9.65
C ILE A 43 -9.93 2.48 -11.14
N THR A 44 -11.18 2.19 -11.51
CA THR A 44 -11.69 2.31 -12.89
C THR A 44 -11.70 3.75 -13.37
N ASP A 45 -12.28 4.67 -12.60
CA ASP A 45 -12.38 6.09 -12.94
C ASP A 45 -11.01 6.75 -13.07
N ALA A 46 -10.07 6.41 -12.15
CA ALA A 46 -8.70 6.90 -12.17
C ALA A 46 -7.85 6.22 -13.26
N GLY A 47 -8.31 5.11 -13.83
CA GLY A 47 -7.62 4.38 -14.89
C GLY A 47 -6.34 3.69 -14.42
N CYS A 48 -6.26 3.26 -13.16
CA CYS A 48 -5.07 2.64 -12.58
C CYS A 48 -4.61 1.42 -13.38
N LEU A 49 -5.55 0.56 -13.76
CA LEU A 49 -5.29 -0.69 -14.49
C LEU A 49 -4.76 -0.49 -15.91
N ARG A 50 -4.90 0.71 -16.49
CA ARG A 50 -4.31 1.02 -17.80
C ARG A 50 -2.78 1.00 -17.81
N CYS A 51 -2.15 1.08 -16.64
CA CYS A 51 -0.70 1.07 -16.52
C CYS A 51 -0.18 0.01 -15.52
N HIS A 52 -1.02 -0.41 -14.56
CA HIS A 52 -0.60 -1.25 -13.44
C HIS A 52 -1.03 -2.72 -13.59
N THR A 53 -1.16 -3.23 -14.81
CA THR A 53 -1.48 -4.64 -15.06
C THR A 53 -0.56 -5.25 -16.11
N SER A 54 -0.52 -6.58 -16.14
CA SER A 54 0.22 -7.34 -17.16
C SER A 54 -0.40 -7.24 -18.56
N THR A 55 -1.69 -6.93 -18.65
CA THR A 55 -2.47 -6.81 -19.89
C THR A 55 -3.22 -5.48 -19.92
N PRO A 56 -2.50 -4.34 -20.10
CA PRO A 56 -3.12 -3.03 -20.04
C PRO A 56 -4.03 -2.77 -21.24
N ASP A 57 -5.22 -2.21 -20.99
CA ASP A 57 -6.10 -1.67 -22.03
C ASP A 57 -5.63 -0.28 -22.45
N LEU A 58 -4.85 -0.23 -23.53
CA LEU A 58 -4.18 0.99 -23.97
C LEU A 58 -5.08 1.83 -24.88
N PRO A 59 -5.05 3.16 -24.72
CA PRO A 59 -5.80 4.07 -25.58
C PRO A 59 -5.23 4.08 -27.02
N PHE A 60 -6.07 4.45 -27.99
CA PHE A 60 -5.70 4.44 -29.41
C PHE A 60 -4.39 5.18 -29.74
N TYR A 61 -4.10 6.27 -29.00
CA TYR A 61 -2.87 7.04 -29.23
C TYR A 61 -1.59 6.31 -28.77
N ALA A 62 -1.70 5.20 -28.05
CA ALA A 62 -0.55 4.35 -27.73
C ALA A 62 0.03 3.65 -28.98
N SER A 63 -0.73 3.62 -30.08
CA SER A 63 -0.22 3.13 -31.39
C SER A 63 0.53 4.20 -32.19
N MET A 64 0.53 5.47 -31.77
CA MET A 64 1.19 6.57 -32.46
C MET A 64 2.71 6.58 -32.17
N PRO A 65 3.57 6.91 -33.15
CA PRO A 65 5.03 6.76 -33.02
C PRO A 65 5.67 7.48 -31.82
N VAL A 66 5.22 8.70 -31.50
CA VAL A 66 5.77 9.50 -30.38
C VAL A 66 4.98 9.25 -29.10
N ALA A 67 3.67 9.35 -29.15
CA ALA A 67 2.81 9.15 -27.98
C ALA A 67 2.92 7.72 -27.47
N GLY A 68 2.95 6.73 -28.35
CA GLY A 68 3.10 5.32 -27.97
C GLY A 68 4.38 5.03 -27.19
N LYS A 69 5.50 5.62 -27.60
CA LYS A 69 6.77 5.44 -26.86
C LYS A 69 6.66 5.96 -25.41
N ILE A 70 6.05 7.14 -25.22
CA ILE A 70 5.86 7.74 -23.89
C ILE A 70 4.91 6.87 -23.06
N VAL A 71 3.78 6.44 -23.65
CA VAL A 71 2.81 5.59 -22.96
C VAL A 71 3.43 4.27 -22.53
N MET A 72 4.15 3.58 -23.43
CA MET A 72 4.76 2.30 -23.11
C MET A 72 5.87 2.40 -22.08
N GLU A 73 6.62 3.51 -22.06
CA GLU A 73 7.59 3.77 -21.00
C GLU A 73 6.91 3.97 -19.64
N ASP A 74 5.80 4.72 -19.58
CA ASP A 74 5.03 4.93 -18.35
C ASP A 74 4.39 3.62 -17.87
N VAL A 75 3.78 2.83 -18.75
CA VAL A 75 3.24 1.50 -18.45
C VAL A 75 4.31 0.58 -17.87
N SER A 76 5.47 0.50 -18.52
CA SER A 76 6.58 -0.33 -18.05
C SER A 76 7.10 0.09 -16.66
N LYS A 77 7.15 1.38 -16.38
CA LYS A 77 7.53 1.91 -15.05
C LYS A 77 6.47 1.62 -14.00
N ALA A 78 5.21 1.86 -14.34
CA ALA A 78 4.07 1.65 -13.45
C ALA A 78 3.91 0.17 -13.08
N TYR A 79 3.92 -0.72 -14.06
CA TYR A 79 3.82 -2.17 -13.86
C TYR A 79 4.95 -2.71 -12.97
N ARG A 80 6.19 -2.29 -13.20
CA ARG A 80 7.33 -2.69 -12.36
C ARG A 80 7.27 -2.14 -10.95
N ALA A 81 6.70 -0.95 -10.76
CA ALA A 81 6.56 -0.35 -9.44
C ALA A 81 5.45 -1.00 -8.63
N PHE A 82 4.34 -1.34 -9.28
CA PHE A 82 3.19 -1.96 -8.66
C PHE A 82 2.34 -2.68 -9.70
N ASP A 83 2.39 -4.00 -9.73
CA ASP A 83 1.46 -4.85 -10.48
C ASP A 83 0.19 -5.04 -9.65
N MET A 84 -0.93 -4.54 -10.15
CA MET A 84 -2.25 -4.63 -9.50
C MET A 84 -3.08 -5.81 -10.01
N THR A 85 -2.56 -6.64 -10.91
CA THR A 85 -3.32 -7.73 -11.56
C THR A 85 -3.94 -8.69 -10.53
N GLN A 86 -3.13 -9.15 -9.58
CA GLN A 86 -3.62 -10.08 -8.56
C GLN A 86 -4.54 -9.38 -7.55
N MET A 87 -4.19 -8.17 -7.13
CA MET A 87 -5.02 -7.40 -6.21
C MET A 87 -6.42 -7.14 -6.78
N GLU A 88 -6.54 -6.84 -8.07
CA GLU A 88 -7.84 -6.66 -8.71
C GLU A 88 -8.65 -7.94 -8.72
N ALA A 89 -8.02 -9.06 -9.09
CA ALA A 89 -8.68 -10.37 -9.08
C ALA A 89 -9.17 -10.76 -7.68
N ASP A 90 -8.35 -10.52 -6.65
CA ASP A 90 -8.72 -10.79 -5.25
C ASP A 90 -9.87 -9.88 -4.80
N LEU A 91 -9.84 -8.60 -5.18
CA LEU A 91 -10.88 -7.63 -4.86
C LEU A 91 -12.22 -8.01 -5.51
N GLU A 92 -12.22 -8.43 -6.78
CA GLU A 92 -13.42 -8.91 -7.48
C GLU A 92 -13.97 -10.20 -6.88
N ALA A 93 -13.09 -11.11 -6.47
CA ALA A 93 -13.46 -12.39 -5.86
C ALA A 93 -13.79 -12.29 -4.37
N GLY A 94 -13.66 -11.10 -3.75
CA GLY A 94 -13.85 -10.89 -2.31
C GLY A 94 -12.83 -11.66 -1.46
N GLN A 95 -11.63 -11.92 -2.00
CA GLN A 95 -10.55 -12.60 -1.30
C GLN A 95 -9.75 -11.61 -0.43
N PRO A 96 -9.05 -12.11 0.60
CA PRO A 96 -8.14 -11.27 1.38
C PRO A 96 -7.06 -10.62 0.51
N LEU A 97 -6.86 -9.32 0.67
CA LEU A 97 -5.89 -8.56 -0.10
C LEU A 97 -4.50 -8.64 0.53
N ASN A 98 -3.46 -8.58 -0.31
CA ASN A 98 -2.08 -8.55 0.15
C ASN A 98 -1.80 -7.25 0.93
N PRO A 99 -1.32 -7.32 2.20
CA PRO A 99 -1.00 -6.15 3.02
C PRO A 99 0.01 -5.19 2.37
N ALA A 100 0.95 -5.71 1.60
CA ALA A 100 1.94 -4.90 0.89
C ALA A 100 1.29 -4.05 -0.22
N ASP A 101 0.27 -4.56 -0.89
CA ASP A 101 -0.45 -3.83 -1.93
C ASP A 101 -1.33 -2.74 -1.32
N LEU A 102 -2.01 -3.02 -0.21
CA LEU A 102 -2.73 -2.01 0.57
C LEU A 102 -1.81 -0.86 1.02
N ALA A 103 -0.59 -1.18 1.44
CA ALA A 103 0.39 -0.17 1.84
C ALA A 103 0.90 0.67 0.67
N LYS A 104 1.09 0.09 -0.51
CA LYS A 104 1.46 0.84 -1.73
C LYS A 104 0.37 1.82 -2.11
N ILE A 105 -0.91 1.40 -2.05
CA ILE A 105 -2.06 2.27 -2.29
C ILE A 105 -2.10 3.41 -1.29
N GLU A 106 -2.03 3.12 0.00
CA GLU A 106 -2.01 4.14 1.05
C GLU A 106 -0.90 5.16 0.82
N LYS A 107 0.32 4.66 0.62
CA LYS A 107 1.48 5.53 0.40
C LYS A 107 1.30 6.44 -0.81
N VAL A 108 0.83 5.93 -1.93
CA VAL A 108 0.68 6.71 -3.15
C VAL A 108 -0.40 7.77 -3.03
N ILE A 109 -1.47 7.49 -2.27
CA ILE A 109 -2.53 8.44 -1.96
C ILE A 109 -1.99 9.56 -1.07
N LEU A 110 -1.29 9.21 0.00
CA LEU A 110 -0.70 10.19 0.95
C LEU A 110 0.37 11.05 0.28
N ASP A 111 1.22 10.47 -0.57
CA ASP A 111 2.25 11.20 -1.32
C ASP A 111 1.65 12.09 -2.43
N GLY A 112 0.41 11.86 -2.84
CA GLY A 112 -0.27 12.60 -3.93
C GLY A 112 0.41 12.43 -5.30
N LYS A 113 1.14 11.33 -5.53
CA LYS A 113 1.94 11.11 -6.74
C LYS A 113 1.16 10.46 -7.88
N MET A 114 0.00 9.90 -7.61
CA MET A 114 -0.85 9.23 -8.60
C MET A 114 -2.29 9.74 -8.51
N PRO A 115 -2.99 9.87 -9.64
CA PRO A 115 -2.45 9.83 -11.00
C PRO A 115 -1.46 10.96 -11.29
N GLN A 116 -0.48 10.73 -12.19
CA GLN A 116 0.52 11.74 -12.53
C GLN A 116 -0.12 12.97 -13.20
N ALA A 117 0.41 14.17 -12.96
CA ALA A 117 -0.14 15.41 -13.51
C ALA A 117 -0.30 15.38 -15.03
N LYS A 118 0.65 14.81 -15.77
CA LYS A 118 0.58 14.67 -17.24
C LYS A 118 -0.57 13.76 -17.69
N TYR A 119 -0.99 12.79 -16.88
CA TYR A 119 -2.12 11.91 -17.18
C TYR A 119 -3.44 12.67 -17.22
N TYR A 120 -3.62 13.65 -16.35
CA TYR A 120 -4.82 14.49 -16.34
C TYR A 120 -5.01 15.33 -17.60
N LEU A 121 -3.93 15.65 -18.35
CA LEU A 121 -4.02 16.43 -19.56
C LEU A 121 -4.88 15.77 -20.64
N VAL A 122 -4.93 14.44 -20.65
CA VAL A 122 -5.68 13.64 -21.64
C VAL A 122 -6.77 12.77 -21.02
N HIS A 123 -6.81 12.64 -19.68
CA HIS A 123 -7.78 11.83 -18.93
C HIS A 123 -8.45 12.68 -17.85
N TRP A 124 -9.24 13.66 -18.25
CA TRP A 124 -9.88 14.60 -17.31
C TRP A 124 -10.80 13.94 -16.30
N GLY A 125 -11.40 12.77 -16.62
CA GLY A 125 -12.19 11.97 -15.70
C GLY A 125 -11.40 11.26 -14.59
N ALA A 126 -10.08 11.16 -14.73
CA ALA A 126 -9.21 10.49 -13.74
C ALA A 126 -8.97 11.32 -12.47
N SER A 127 -9.76 12.36 -12.22
CA SER A 127 -9.63 13.21 -11.03
C SER A 127 -9.69 12.39 -9.74
N PHE A 128 -8.64 12.52 -8.93
CA PHE A 128 -8.51 11.88 -7.63
C PHE A 128 -8.53 12.96 -6.54
N ASN A 129 -9.71 13.52 -6.31
CA ASN A 129 -9.95 14.60 -5.36
C ASN A 129 -9.89 14.10 -3.90
N ASP A 130 -9.93 15.03 -2.94
CA ASP A 130 -9.77 14.69 -1.51
C ASP A 130 -10.90 13.78 -1.01
N ALA A 131 -12.12 13.90 -1.52
CA ALA A 131 -13.21 13.00 -1.16
C ALA A 131 -12.97 11.55 -1.66
N LYS A 132 -12.45 11.36 -2.88
CA LYS A 132 -12.05 10.03 -3.38
C LYS A 132 -10.86 9.47 -2.57
N LYS A 133 -9.91 10.33 -2.16
CA LYS A 133 -8.78 9.93 -1.29
C LYS A 133 -9.28 9.43 0.06
N GLU A 134 -10.23 10.14 0.66
CA GLU A 134 -10.83 9.76 1.94
C GLU A 134 -11.52 8.38 1.84
N VAL A 135 -12.33 8.16 0.81
CA VAL A 135 -12.97 6.85 0.55
C VAL A 135 -11.91 5.75 0.42
N ALA A 136 -10.86 5.97 -0.39
CA ALA A 136 -9.82 4.98 -0.62
C ALA A 136 -8.99 4.71 0.65
N LEU A 137 -8.66 5.72 1.45
CA LEU A 137 -7.95 5.55 2.72
C LEU A 137 -8.80 4.83 3.77
N ASN A 138 -10.10 5.12 3.84
CA ASN A 138 -11.02 4.40 4.72
C ASN A 138 -11.16 2.94 4.30
N TRP A 139 -11.18 2.66 3.00
CA TRP A 139 -11.17 1.30 2.46
C TRP A 139 -9.88 0.55 2.84
N VAL A 140 -8.71 1.16 2.63
CA VAL A 140 -7.43 0.58 3.07
C VAL A 140 -7.46 0.29 4.56
N LYS A 141 -7.89 1.25 5.37
CA LYS A 141 -7.97 1.11 6.83
C LYS A 141 -8.87 -0.05 7.24
N SER A 142 -10.05 -0.20 6.62
CA SER A 142 -10.98 -1.29 6.95
C SER A 142 -10.39 -2.67 6.68
N HIS A 143 -9.65 -2.83 5.57
CA HIS A 143 -8.98 -4.09 5.24
C HIS A 143 -7.78 -4.38 6.16
N ARG A 144 -7.12 -3.34 6.67
CA ARG A 144 -5.96 -3.50 7.57
C ARG A 144 -6.33 -3.70 9.03
N MET A 145 -7.53 -3.29 9.46
CA MET A 145 -7.94 -3.41 10.86
C MET A 145 -7.93 -4.84 11.41
N GLY A 146 -8.12 -5.84 10.56
CA GLY A 146 -8.00 -7.25 10.94
C GLY A 146 -6.58 -7.83 10.85
N MET A 147 -5.64 -7.10 10.29
CA MET A 147 -4.27 -7.56 10.02
C MET A 147 -3.26 -7.11 11.08
N TYR A 148 -3.58 -6.04 11.84
CA TYR A 148 -2.71 -5.59 12.90
C TYR A 148 -2.85 -6.46 14.15
N THR A 149 -1.76 -6.65 14.86
CA THR A 149 -1.81 -7.08 16.24
C THR A 149 -2.72 -6.11 16.98
N ASP A 150 -3.76 -6.62 17.66
CA ASP A 150 -4.68 -5.77 18.40
C ASP A 150 -3.96 -5.14 19.59
N ILE A 151 -3.44 -3.93 19.38
CA ILE A 151 -2.76 -3.13 20.39
C ILE A 151 -3.74 -2.37 21.30
N THR A 152 -5.05 -2.42 21.00
CA THR A 152 -6.07 -1.79 21.86
C THR A 152 -6.36 -2.62 23.10
N VAL A 153 -6.07 -3.93 23.05
CA VAL A 153 -6.13 -4.82 24.20
C VAL A 153 -4.77 -4.81 24.88
N ALA A 154 -4.69 -4.22 26.06
CA ALA A 154 -3.48 -4.30 26.86
C ALA A 154 -3.14 -5.79 27.10
N PRO A 155 -1.96 -6.26 26.70
CA PRO A 155 -1.60 -7.66 26.93
C PRO A 155 -1.56 -7.94 28.43
N GLU A 156 -1.94 -9.15 28.83
CA GLU A 156 -1.80 -9.59 30.21
C GLU A 156 -0.36 -9.37 30.67
N PHE A 157 -0.18 -8.74 31.82
CA PHE A 157 1.13 -8.42 32.36
C PHE A 157 2.06 -9.66 32.41
N ALA A 158 1.50 -10.82 32.75
CA ALA A 158 2.26 -12.09 32.76
C ALA A 158 2.81 -12.45 31.37
N LYS A 159 2.07 -12.21 30.28
CA LYS A 159 2.55 -12.42 28.91
C LYS A 159 3.65 -11.45 28.51
N VAL A 160 3.56 -10.20 28.97
CA VAL A 160 4.62 -9.19 28.74
C VAL A 160 5.91 -9.61 29.45
N VAL A 161 5.83 -10.06 30.71
CA VAL A 161 6.98 -10.53 31.47
C VAL A 161 7.60 -11.77 30.80
N LEU A 162 6.77 -12.74 30.39
CA LEU A 162 7.25 -13.93 29.68
C LEU A 162 7.90 -13.54 28.35
N GLY A 163 7.28 -12.64 27.57
CA GLY A 163 7.83 -12.15 26.32
C GLY A 163 9.20 -11.50 26.49
N ASN A 164 9.36 -10.69 27.53
CA ASN A 164 10.65 -10.09 27.86
C ASN A 164 11.71 -11.14 28.25
N LEU A 165 11.35 -12.15 29.02
CA LEU A 165 12.26 -13.25 29.38
C LEU A 165 12.68 -14.02 28.11
N LEU A 166 11.75 -14.40 27.25
CA LEU A 166 12.02 -15.09 25.98
C LEU A 166 12.87 -14.25 25.02
N TYR A 167 12.64 -12.94 24.98
CA TYR A 167 13.38 -12.03 24.13
C TYR A 167 14.90 -12.00 24.43
N HIS A 168 15.27 -12.23 25.67
CA HIS A 168 16.65 -12.26 26.13
C HIS A 168 17.20 -13.68 26.32
N ASP A 169 16.41 -14.72 26.07
CA ASP A 169 16.76 -16.10 26.37
C ASP A 169 17.53 -16.74 25.20
N THR A 170 18.81 -16.95 25.39
CA THR A 170 19.68 -17.60 24.39
C THR A 170 19.35 -19.08 24.17
N ARG A 171 18.63 -19.74 25.10
CA ARG A 171 18.19 -21.13 24.94
C ARG A 171 17.20 -21.34 23.79
N LEU A 172 16.69 -20.27 23.20
CA LEU A 172 15.90 -20.32 21.99
C LEU A 172 16.74 -20.54 20.72
N SER A 173 18.06 -20.43 20.82
CA SER A 173 18.97 -20.75 19.72
C SER A 173 19.61 -22.13 19.88
N ALA A 174 19.94 -22.76 18.76
CA ALA A 174 20.46 -24.16 18.74
C ALA A 174 21.74 -24.38 19.56
N ASP A 175 22.58 -23.37 19.64
CA ASP A 175 23.85 -23.40 20.36
C ASP A 175 23.87 -22.61 21.68
N ASN A 176 22.72 -22.03 22.06
CA ASN A 176 22.54 -21.17 23.23
C ASN A 176 23.38 -19.89 23.22
N THR A 177 23.75 -19.37 22.05
CA THR A 177 24.55 -18.15 21.90
C THR A 177 23.79 -16.92 21.53
N VAL A 178 22.66 -17.07 20.82
CA VAL A 178 21.89 -15.98 20.24
C VAL A 178 20.50 -15.86 20.86
N SER A 179 20.08 -14.65 21.14
CA SER A 179 18.71 -14.29 21.53
C SER A 179 18.15 -13.23 20.60
N CYS A 180 16.85 -12.90 20.69
CA CYS A 180 16.29 -11.77 19.94
C CYS A 180 17.03 -10.47 20.26
N ALA A 181 17.37 -10.25 21.54
CA ALA A 181 18.10 -9.07 21.99
C ALA A 181 19.52 -8.97 21.41
N SER A 182 20.14 -10.07 20.95
CA SER A 182 21.48 -10.05 20.34
C SER A 182 21.52 -9.22 19.05
N CYS A 183 20.44 -9.26 18.26
CA CYS A 183 20.32 -8.51 17.01
C CYS A 183 19.40 -7.28 17.15
N HIS A 184 18.57 -7.24 18.17
CA HIS A 184 17.57 -6.19 18.38
C HIS A 184 17.72 -5.57 19.79
N GLY A 185 18.92 -5.07 20.13
CA GLY A 185 19.20 -4.48 21.42
C GLY A 185 18.30 -3.29 21.74
N LEU A 186 17.59 -3.34 22.87
CA LEU A 186 16.64 -2.29 23.24
C LEU A 186 17.34 -0.97 23.62
N ASP A 187 18.56 -1.02 24.11
CA ASP A 187 19.41 0.13 24.45
C ASP A 187 20.11 0.75 23.22
N THR A 188 20.10 0.05 22.08
CA THR A 188 20.70 0.49 20.81
C THR A 188 19.68 0.87 19.73
N GLY A 189 18.43 1.13 20.16
CA GLY A 189 17.36 1.53 19.23
C GLY A 189 16.59 0.35 18.63
N GLY A 190 16.67 -0.83 19.24
CA GLY A 190 16.02 -2.05 18.76
C GLY A 190 16.72 -2.70 17.57
N VAL A 191 18.03 -2.42 17.40
CA VAL A 191 18.91 -2.90 16.33
C VAL A 191 20.29 -3.23 16.87
N ASP A 192 21.14 -3.94 16.11
CA ASP A 192 22.54 -4.19 16.44
C ASP A 192 23.52 -3.21 15.77
N ASN A 193 23.02 -2.29 14.93
CA ASN A 193 23.79 -1.33 14.16
C ASN A 193 24.84 -1.96 13.22
N LYS A 194 24.63 -3.23 12.81
CA LYS A 194 25.46 -3.94 11.84
C LYS A 194 24.80 -3.97 10.46
N GLN A 195 25.61 -4.09 9.42
CA GLN A 195 25.10 -4.31 8.06
C GLN A 195 24.41 -5.67 7.93
N TYR A 196 24.96 -6.67 8.59
CA TYR A 196 24.42 -8.02 8.69
C TYR A 196 24.57 -8.51 10.11
N SER A 197 23.49 -9.02 10.68
CA SER A 197 23.51 -9.59 12.03
C SER A 197 24.17 -10.97 12.02
N GLU A 198 24.90 -11.27 13.08
CA GLU A 198 25.54 -12.56 13.28
C GLU A 198 24.61 -13.50 14.04
N GLY A 199 24.34 -14.68 13.47
CA GLY A 199 23.54 -15.74 14.05
C GLY A 199 24.38 -16.90 14.59
N VAL A 200 23.71 -18.05 14.81
CA VAL A 200 24.32 -19.25 15.33
C VAL A 200 25.50 -19.70 14.47
N GLY A 201 26.54 -20.22 15.13
CA GLY A 201 27.74 -20.71 14.45
C GLY A 201 28.54 -19.64 13.71
N GLY A 202 28.34 -18.35 14.00
CA GLY A 202 29.03 -17.23 13.33
C GLY A 202 28.56 -16.97 11.92
N GLN A 203 27.37 -17.44 11.54
CA GLN A 203 26.76 -17.16 10.24
C GLN A 203 26.20 -15.74 10.20
N PHE A 204 26.14 -15.15 9.02
CA PHE A 204 25.60 -13.81 8.82
C PHE A 204 24.29 -13.83 8.01
N GLY A 205 23.32 -13.04 8.46
CA GLY A 205 22.10 -12.79 7.70
C GLY A 205 22.37 -12.05 6.38
N GLY A 206 21.35 -11.98 5.52
CA GLY A 206 21.44 -11.28 4.22
C GLY A 206 21.07 -9.80 4.26
N VAL A 207 20.52 -9.31 5.38
CA VAL A 207 20.05 -7.93 5.59
C VAL A 207 20.33 -7.51 7.03
N ASN A 208 20.31 -6.20 7.29
CA ASN A 208 20.42 -5.66 8.65
C ASN A 208 19.15 -5.94 9.46
N ALA A 209 19.29 -6.04 10.77
CA ALA A 209 18.17 -6.13 11.70
C ALA A 209 17.36 -4.81 11.70
N PRO A 210 16.06 -4.83 11.34
CA PRO A 210 15.22 -3.64 11.48
C PRO A 210 14.93 -3.36 12.95
N THR A 211 14.60 -2.10 13.28
CA THR A 211 14.20 -1.78 14.65
C THR A 211 12.93 -2.53 15.06
N VAL A 212 12.92 -3.02 16.29
CA VAL A 212 11.72 -3.61 16.90
C VAL A 212 10.81 -2.56 17.55
N TYR A 213 11.27 -1.30 17.66
CA TYR A 213 10.47 -0.24 18.24
C TYR A 213 9.28 0.08 17.33
N ASN A 214 8.10 0.12 17.95
CA ASN A 214 6.84 0.35 17.27
C ASN A 214 6.52 -0.67 16.14
N ALA A 215 7.19 -1.83 16.11
CA ALA A 215 6.98 -2.85 15.09
C ALA A 215 5.52 -3.36 15.01
N ALA A 216 4.75 -3.23 16.11
CA ALA A 216 3.32 -3.55 16.11
C ALA A 216 2.49 -2.67 15.17
N TYR A 217 2.99 -1.49 14.78
CA TYR A 217 2.33 -0.58 13.84
C TYR A 217 2.75 -0.80 12.38
N ASN A 218 3.71 -1.69 12.14
CA ASN A 218 4.08 -2.05 10.78
C ASN A 218 2.96 -2.85 10.14
N PHE A 219 2.68 -2.57 8.87
CA PHE A 219 1.63 -3.26 8.11
C PHE A 219 1.99 -4.70 7.72
N VAL A 220 3.29 -5.02 7.68
CA VAL A 220 3.87 -6.36 7.53
C VAL A 220 5.19 -6.41 8.28
N GLN A 221 5.70 -7.62 8.54
CA GLN A 221 6.96 -7.85 9.22
C GLN A 221 7.98 -8.47 8.26
N PHE A 222 9.26 -8.39 8.61
CA PHE A 222 10.41 -8.61 7.76
C PHE A 222 10.55 -7.58 6.63
N TRP A 223 11.75 -7.48 6.04
CA TRP A 223 12.01 -6.57 4.92
C TRP A 223 11.24 -6.91 3.64
N ASP A 224 10.94 -8.17 3.44
CA ASP A 224 10.20 -8.71 2.29
C ASP A 224 8.68 -8.84 2.54
N GLY A 225 8.21 -8.53 3.74
CA GLY A 225 6.79 -8.54 4.08
C GLY A 225 6.17 -9.94 4.21
N ARG A 226 6.98 -11.01 4.35
CA ARG A 226 6.50 -12.39 4.39
C ARG A 226 5.67 -12.78 5.60
N ALA A 227 5.64 -11.97 6.65
CA ALA A 227 4.78 -12.17 7.82
C ALA A 227 3.82 -11.00 7.99
N GLY A 228 2.53 -11.30 8.15
CA GLY A 228 1.47 -10.29 8.31
C GLY A 228 1.36 -9.75 9.74
N THR A 229 1.84 -10.49 10.73
CA THR A 229 1.72 -10.13 12.15
C THR A 229 3.04 -10.34 12.89
N LEU A 230 3.19 -9.72 14.08
CA LEU A 230 4.33 -9.97 14.97
C LEU A 230 4.35 -11.41 15.48
N ALA A 231 3.20 -12.05 15.66
CA ALA A 231 3.12 -13.43 16.12
C ALA A 231 3.68 -14.40 15.05
N GLU A 232 3.36 -14.18 13.78
CA GLU A 232 3.94 -14.94 12.66
C GLU A 232 5.44 -14.67 12.52
N GLN A 233 5.84 -13.40 12.63
CA GLN A 233 7.25 -13.01 12.57
C GLN A 233 8.07 -13.70 13.67
N ALA A 234 7.59 -13.69 14.91
CA ALA A 234 8.31 -14.22 16.05
C ALA A 234 8.62 -15.72 15.94
N ALA A 235 7.86 -16.48 15.15
CA ALA A 235 8.11 -17.89 14.87
C ALA A 235 9.25 -18.11 13.84
N GLY A 236 9.60 -17.11 13.06
CA GLY A 236 10.58 -17.23 11.97
C GLY A 236 12.03 -17.41 12.44
N PRO A 237 12.63 -16.45 13.17
CA PRO A 237 14.03 -16.49 13.57
C PRO A 237 14.46 -17.76 14.36
N PRO A 238 13.64 -18.27 15.30
CA PRO A 238 13.97 -19.52 16.01
C PRO A 238 14.05 -20.76 15.13
N LEU A 239 13.46 -20.71 13.92
CA LEU A 239 13.47 -21.81 12.95
C LEU A 239 14.44 -21.55 11.77
N ASN A 240 15.10 -20.41 11.75
CA ASN A 240 16.03 -20.05 10.67
C ASN A 240 17.45 -20.51 11.01
N PRO A 241 18.05 -21.43 10.21
CA PRO A 241 19.37 -21.97 10.49
C PRO A 241 20.51 -20.95 10.37
N VAL A 242 20.27 -19.80 9.78
CA VAL A 242 21.26 -18.71 9.70
C VAL A 242 21.14 -17.75 10.91
N GLU A 243 19.98 -17.74 11.57
CA GLU A 243 19.70 -16.84 12.69
C GLU A 243 19.82 -17.56 14.05
N MET A 244 18.92 -18.50 14.33
CA MET A 244 18.83 -19.12 15.66
C MET A 244 18.73 -20.67 15.65
N ALA A 245 18.41 -21.34 14.53
CA ALA A 245 18.21 -22.80 14.45
C ALA A 245 19.48 -23.59 14.16
#